data_04bb5a837cf05096e3fb5fc78e12486e
#
_entry.id   04bb5a837cf05096e3fb5fc78e12486e
#
_cell.length_a   1.000
_cell.length_b   1.000
_cell.length_c   1.000
_cell.angle_alpha   90.00
_cell.angle_beta   90.00
_cell.angle_gamma   90.00
#
_symmetry.space_group_name_H-M   'P 1'
#
loop_
_entity.id
_entity.type
_entity.pdbx_description
1 polymer ?
#
loop_
_entity_poly.entity_id
_entity_poly.type
_entity_poly.pdbx_seq_one_letter_code
_entity_poly.pdbx_strand_id
1 'polypeptide(L)'
;MSLVGDKPIIGIILDENTSQGGASYDTGKGYFRAIEKAGGVALGLPYAPESLDFARTYCAGLMSTGARIKFPSEWYVPGQESYAPQSDRFAIERALVETFLAEDRPYLGICNGMQMLGCLSGCRMSGDAKSYTDGSIAHDDRTTRHGLKVTSGTKLHAITGLDHLQVNSFHREALVEISDQVIVSGFSDDGLVEAIERPDRRFALGVQWHPERLIDETADADALFGAFVTAASDWAKANRLQPSTL
;
A
#
# COMPACT_ATOMS: atom_id res chain seq x y z
N MET A 1 -11.79 12.26 15.94
CA MET A 1 -10.58 13.15 15.97
C MET A 1 -9.47 12.45 15.21
N SER A 2 -9.19 12.86 13.96
CA SER A 2 -8.14 12.25 13.13
C SER A 2 -6.80 13.00 13.15
N LEU A 3 -6.63 13.93 14.11
CA LEU A 3 -5.40 14.70 14.32
C LEU A 3 -4.96 14.64 15.79
N VAL A 4 -3.64 14.62 15.99
CA VAL A 4 -2.99 14.86 17.29
C VAL A 4 -2.25 16.20 17.16
N GLY A 5 -2.78 17.25 17.78
CA GLY A 5 -2.42 18.61 17.39
C GLY A 5 -2.83 18.86 15.95
N ASP A 6 -1.87 19.24 15.10
CA ASP A 6 -2.08 19.43 13.65
C ASP A 6 -1.62 18.23 12.79
N LYS A 7 -1.13 17.16 13.42
CA LYS A 7 -0.59 15.98 12.72
C LYS A 7 -1.70 14.95 12.44
N PRO A 8 -1.83 14.45 11.19
CA PRO A 8 -2.80 13.40 10.88
C PRO A 8 -2.39 12.07 11.50
N ILE A 9 -3.36 11.31 12.01
CA ILE A 9 -3.16 9.94 12.47
C ILE A 9 -3.28 9.02 11.25
N ILE A 10 -2.25 8.22 11.03
CA ILE A 10 -2.18 7.21 9.96
C ILE A 10 -2.26 5.82 10.58
N GLY A 11 -3.31 5.08 10.23
CA GLY A 11 -3.42 3.67 10.58
C GLY A 11 -2.47 2.84 9.72
N ILE A 12 -1.65 2.02 10.36
CA ILE A 12 -0.70 1.11 9.71
C ILE A 12 -1.15 -0.30 10.02
N ILE A 13 -1.54 -1.06 9.00
CA ILE A 13 -1.91 -2.46 9.19
C ILE A 13 -0.66 -3.24 9.55
N LEU A 14 -0.69 -3.90 10.70
CA LEU A 14 0.42 -4.70 11.18
C LEU A 14 0.60 -5.96 10.32
N ASP A 15 1.80 -6.50 10.26
CA ASP A 15 2.07 -7.84 9.75
C ASP A 15 2.27 -8.80 10.91
N GLU A 16 2.24 -10.10 10.65
CA GLU A 16 2.39 -11.14 11.67
C GLU A 16 3.62 -12.00 11.43
N ASN A 17 4.16 -12.54 12.51
CA ASN A 17 5.28 -13.47 12.42
C ASN A 17 4.76 -14.89 12.13
N THR A 18 4.64 -15.22 10.86
CA THR A 18 4.16 -16.54 10.40
C THR A 18 5.10 -17.68 10.78
N SER A 19 6.40 -17.41 11.02
CA SER A 19 7.36 -18.43 11.48
C SER A 19 7.08 -18.91 12.91
N GLN A 20 6.33 -18.11 13.67
CA GLN A 20 5.85 -18.44 15.02
C GLN A 20 4.35 -18.75 15.04
N GLY A 21 3.79 -19.20 13.92
CA GLY A 21 2.36 -19.53 13.82
C GLY A 21 1.42 -18.34 13.99
N GLY A 22 1.88 -17.11 13.66
CA GLY A 22 1.07 -15.90 13.80
C GLY A 22 0.86 -15.43 15.25
N ALA A 23 1.65 -15.93 16.20
CA ALA A 23 1.49 -15.61 17.62
C ALA A 23 1.88 -14.17 18.00
N SER A 24 2.52 -13.43 17.11
CA SER A 24 2.95 -12.05 17.36
C SER A 24 2.90 -11.20 16.10
N TYR A 25 2.64 -9.90 16.26
CA TYR A 25 2.84 -8.93 15.19
C TYR A 25 4.32 -8.63 15.00
N ASP A 26 4.76 -8.57 13.74
CA ASP A 26 6.17 -8.33 13.36
C ASP A 26 6.23 -7.39 12.15
N THR A 27 5.93 -6.12 12.41
CA THR A 27 5.93 -5.08 11.37
C THR A 27 7.20 -4.26 11.42
N GLY A 28 7.85 -4.09 10.26
CA GLY A 28 9.08 -3.33 10.14
C GLY A 28 8.94 -1.88 10.62
N LYS A 29 9.91 -1.41 11.41
CA LYS A 29 9.93 -0.03 11.93
C LYS A 29 9.99 1.04 10.82
N GLY A 30 10.43 0.66 9.61
CA GLY A 30 10.50 1.56 8.45
C GLY A 30 9.17 2.21 8.11
N TYR A 31 8.07 1.46 8.18
CA TYR A 31 6.71 1.99 7.95
C TYR A 31 6.36 3.12 8.92
N PHE A 32 6.62 2.92 10.21
CA PHE A 32 6.34 3.92 11.25
C PHE A 32 7.24 5.15 11.09
N ARG A 33 8.56 4.94 10.91
CA ARG A 33 9.53 6.02 10.71
C ARG A 33 9.21 6.87 9.48
N ALA A 34 8.74 6.26 8.40
CA ALA A 34 8.35 6.95 7.18
C ALA A 34 7.19 7.95 7.44
N ILE A 35 6.17 7.53 8.17
CA ILE A 35 5.04 8.37 8.54
C ILE A 35 5.46 9.47 9.52
N GLU A 36 6.26 9.14 10.52
CA GLU A 36 6.77 10.12 11.50
C GLU A 36 7.65 11.19 10.85
N LYS A 37 8.55 10.77 9.94
CA LYS A 37 9.41 11.67 9.15
C LYS A 37 8.59 12.59 8.26
N ALA A 38 7.52 12.10 7.67
CA ALA A 38 6.58 12.86 6.86
C ALA A 38 5.66 13.80 7.68
N GLY A 39 5.75 13.77 9.02
CA GLY A 39 4.99 14.67 9.90
C GLY A 39 3.65 14.11 10.37
N GLY A 40 3.34 12.83 10.12
CA GLY A 40 2.16 12.14 10.64
C GLY A 40 2.37 11.53 12.02
N VAL A 41 1.30 10.98 12.59
CA VAL A 41 1.33 10.11 13.77
C VAL A 41 1.06 8.69 13.31
N ALA A 42 2.03 7.80 13.47
CA ALA A 42 1.93 6.41 13.07
C ALA A 42 1.24 5.56 14.14
N LEU A 43 0.22 4.78 13.76
CA LEU A 43 -0.55 3.95 14.67
C LEU A 43 -0.74 2.54 14.09
N GLY A 44 -0.19 1.51 14.77
CA GLY A 44 -0.38 0.11 14.36
C GLY A 44 -1.81 -0.36 14.62
N LEU A 45 -2.41 -1.02 13.62
CA LEU A 45 -3.75 -1.60 13.68
C LEU A 45 -3.64 -3.13 13.72
N PRO A 46 -4.09 -3.78 14.81
CA PRO A 46 -4.17 -5.23 14.89
C PRO A 46 -5.37 -5.79 14.11
N TYR A 47 -5.46 -7.12 13.98
CA TYR A 47 -6.54 -7.82 13.25
C TYR A 47 -7.77 -8.05 14.15
N ALA A 48 -8.20 -7.02 14.84
CA ALA A 48 -9.40 -7.06 15.67
C ALA A 48 -10.57 -6.35 14.98
N PRO A 49 -11.82 -6.85 15.09
CA PRO A 49 -12.98 -6.17 14.51
C PRO A 49 -13.11 -4.72 14.96
N GLU A 50 -12.76 -4.44 16.21
CA GLU A 50 -12.78 -3.09 16.79
C GLU A 50 -11.79 -2.14 16.12
N SER A 51 -10.75 -2.67 15.45
CA SER A 51 -9.79 -1.86 14.68
C SER A 51 -10.46 -1.13 13.51
N LEU A 52 -11.53 -1.68 12.94
CA LEU A 52 -12.29 -1.02 11.88
C LEU A 52 -12.96 0.25 12.40
N ASP A 53 -13.72 0.16 13.49
CA ASP A 53 -14.41 1.32 14.09
C ASP A 53 -13.42 2.34 14.62
N PHE A 54 -12.34 1.86 15.22
CA PHE A 54 -11.26 2.72 15.71
C PHE A 54 -10.60 3.50 14.55
N ALA A 55 -10.21 2.80 13.48
CA ALA A 55 -9.57 3.43 12.33
C ALA A 55 -10.50 4.45 11.65
N ARG A 56 -11.79 4.10 11.47
CA ARG A 56 -12.80 5.03 10.94
C ARG A 56 -12.94 6.30 11.79
N THR A 57 -12.87 6.16 13.11
CA THR A 57 -13.04 7.28 14.03
C THR A 57 -11.80 8.17 14.12
N TYR A 58 -10.60 7.58 14.11
CA TYR A 58 -9.38 8.27 14.51
C TYR A 58 -8.33 8.42 13.41
N CYS A 59 -8.33 7.58 12.35
CA CYS A 59 -7.30 7.66 11.32
C CYS A 59 -7.75 8.54 10.14
N ALA A 60 -6.87 9.45 9.73
CA ALA A 60 -7.07 10.31 8.57
C ALA A 60 -6.64 9.63 7.26
N GLY A 61 -5.78 8.63 7.34
CA GLY A 61 -5.28 7.83 6.23
C GLY A 61 -4.97 6.42 6.69
N LEU A 62 -4.88 5.49 5.73
CA LEU A 62 -4.57 4.08 5.93
C LEU A 62 -3.37 3.67 5.10
N MET A 63 -2.40 3.01 5.72
CA MET A 63 -1.28 2.36 5.04
C MET A 63 -1.37 0.85 5.21
N SER A 64 -1.51 0.13 4.09
CA SER A 64 -1.36 -1.32 4.03
C SER A 64 0.09 -1.70 3.79
N THR A 65 0.66 -2.45 4.71
CA THR A 65 2.07 -2.87 4.67
C THR A 65 2.28 -4.10 3.78
N GLY A 66 3.51 -4.34 3.35
CA GLY A 66 3.90 -5.59 2.72
C GLY A 66 3.67 -6.78 3.66
N ALA A 67 3.20 -7.90 3.08
CA ALA A 67 2.92 -9.15 3.76
C ALA A 67 2.96 -10.33 2.79
N ARG A 68 2.88 -11.54 3.35
CA ARG A 68 2.63 -12.77 2.59
C ARG A 68 1.39 -13.43 3.14
N ILE A 69 0.22 -13.06 2.60
CA ILE A 69 -1.08 -13.60 2.98
C ILE A 69 -1.80 -14.16 1.76
N LYS A 70 -2.56 -15.23 1.96
CA LYS A 70 -3.34 -15.87 0.90
C LYS A 70 -4.56 -15.02 0.58
N PHE A 71 -4.65 -14.61 -0.69
CA PHE A 71 -5.85 -13.99 -1.24
C PHE A 71 -6.83 -15.03 -1.80
N PRO A 72 -8.11 -14.68 -1.99
CA PRO A 72 -9.11 -15.54 -2.59
C PRO A 72 -8.72 -15.99 -4.00
N SER A 73 -9.05 -17.21 -4.38
CA SER A 73 -8.67 -17.78 -5.68
C SER A 73 -9.26 -17.02 -6.87
N GLU A 74 -10.42 -16.39 -6.70
CA GLU A 74 -11.05 -15.55 -7.71
C GLU A 74 -10.28 -14.26 -8.03
N TRP A 75 -9.30 -13.88 -7.19
CA TRP A 75 -8.42 -12.74 -7.43
C TRP A 75 -7.22 -13.07 -8.31
N TYR A 76 -7.04 -14.36 -8.62
CA TYR A 76 -5.97 -14.84 -9.51
C TYR A 76 -6.50 -15.11 -10.91
N VAL A 77 -5.63 -15.00 -11.89
CA VAL A 77 -5.93 -15.45 -13.25
C VAL A 77 -6.15 -16.98 -13.28
N PRO A 78 -6.92 -17.52 -14.22
CA PRO A 78 -7.22 -18.95 -14.28
C PRO A 78 -5.97 -19.83 -14.23
N GLY A 79 -5.97 -20.83 -13.36
CA GLY A 79 -4.87 -21.78 -13.19
C GLY A 79 -3.73 -21.28 -12.28
N GLN A 80 -3.90 -20.12 -11.67
CA GLN A 80 -2.95 -19.56 -10.71
C GLN A 80 -3.57 -19.51 -9.31
N GLU A 81 -2.74 -19.59 -8.29
CA GLU A 81 -3.15 -19.45 -6.88
C GLU A 81 -2.02 -18.88 -6.04
N SER A 82 -2.36 -18.42 -4.85
CA SER A 82 -1.37 -18.00 -3.85
C SER A 82 -0.67 -19.18 -3.21
N TYR A 83 0.63 -19.05 -3.02
CA TYR A 83 1.44 -19.93 -2.17
C TYR A 83 1.64 -19.36 -0.76
N ALA A 84 1.03 -18.22 -0.46
CA ALA A 84 1.09 -17.60 0.85
C ALA A 84 0.21 -18.35 1.88
N PRO A 85 0.52 -18.27 3.18
CA PRO A 85 -0.32 -18.85 4.23
C PRO A 85 -1.63 -18.08 4.39
N GLN A 86 -2.64 -18.75 4.94
CA GLN A 86 -3.84 -18.10 5.45
C GLN A 86 -3.47 -17.16 6.60
N SER A 87 -4.19 -16.04 6.72
CA SER A 87 -4.01 -15.07 7.79
C SER A 87 -5.34 -14.40 8.10
N ASP A 88 -5.58 -14.13 9.37
CA ASP A 88 -6.74 -13.36 9.84
C ASP A 88 -6.69 -11.90 9.38
N ARG A 89 -5.50 -11.43 8.96
CA ARG A 89 -5.27 -10.10 8.40
C ARG A 89 -6.18 -9.81 7.22
N PHE A 90 -6.38 -10.78 6.31
CA PHE A 90 -7.09 -10.55 5.05
C PHE A 90 -8.47 -9.91 5.25
N ALA A 91 -9.29 -10.47 6.14
CA ALA A 91 -10.67 -9.99 6.32
C ALA A 91 -10.72 -8.56 6.88
N ILE A 92 -9.88 -8.27 7.87
CA ILE A 92 -9.81 -6.94 8.51
C ILE A 92 -9.19 -5.91 7.56
N GLU A 93 -8.09 -6.26 6.89
CA GLU A 93 -7.44 -5.37 5.93
C GLU A 93 -8.37 -5.01 4.78
N ARG A 94 -9.06 -6.01 4.20
CA ARG A 94 -10.05 -5.80 3.15
C ARG A 94 -11.13 -4.80 3.59
N ALA A 95 -11.74 -5.02 4.76
CA ALA A 95 -12.80 -4.16 5.29
C ALA A 95 -12.31 -2.72 5.53
N LEU A 96 -11.08 -2.57 6.05
CA LEU A 96 -10.44 -1.26 6.24
C LEU A 96 -10.21 -0.55 4.91
N VAL A 97 -9.64 -1.23 3.91
CA VAL A 97 -9.36 -0.64 2.60
C VAL A 97 -10.65 -0.24 1.89
N GLU A 98 -11.66 -1.13 1.84
CA GLU A 98 -12.97 -0.82 1.26
C GLU A 98 -13.61 0.41 1.92
N THR A 99 -13.53 0.49 3.26
CA THR A 99 -14.08 1.63 4.02
C THR A 99 -13.36 2.95 3.69
N PHE A 100 -12.02 2.94 3.69
CA PHE A 100 -11.25 4.15 3.41
C PHE A 100 -11.43 4.63 1.97
N LEU A 101 -11.49 3.71 1.02
CA LEU A 101 -11.79 4.04 -0.37
C LEU A 101 -13.21 4.62 -0.54
N ALA A 102 -14.22 4.03 0.12
CA ALA A 102 -15.61 4.51 0.06
C ALA A 102 -15.76 5.93 0.64
N GLU A 103 -15.00 6.25 1.68
CA GLU A 103 -15.01 7.56 2.34
C GLU A 103 -14.01 8.57 1.72
N ASP A 104 -13.40 8.24 0.58
CA ASP A 104 -12.33 9.02 -0.09
C ASP A 104 -11.22 9.46 0.88
N ARG A 105 -10.88 8.58 1.84
CA ARG A 105 -9.73 8.78 2.72
C ARG A 105 -8.45 8.33 2.02
N PRO A 106 -7.35 9.05 2.22
CA PRO A 106 -6.06 8.66 1.66
C PRO A 106 -5.64 7.24 2.03
N TYR A 107 -5.23 6.50 0.99
CA TYR A 107 -4.75 5.14 1.08
C TYR A 107 -3.40 5.00 0.38
N LEU A 108 -2.43 4.36 1.05
CA LEU A 108 -1.15 3.94 0.49
C LEU A 108 -0.97 2.44 0.68
N GLY A 109 -0.93 1.69 -0.42
CA GLY A 109 -0.66 0.25 -0.41
C GLY A 109 0.79 -0.05 -0.79
N ILE A 110 1.48 -0.85 0.02
CA ILE A 110 2.88 -1.26 -0.22
C ILE A 110 2.90 -2.77 -0.42
N CYS A 111 3.46 -3.25 -1.54
CA CYS A 111 3.58 -4.66 -1.91
C CYS A 111 2.20 -5.36 -1.84
N ASN A 112 1.93 -6.15 -0.81
CA ASN A 112 0.62 -6.76 -0.57
C ASN A 112 -0.52 -5.71 -0.57
N GLY A 113 -0.29 -4.53 -0.01
CA GLY A 113 -1.29 -3.45 -0.01
C GLY A 113 -1.61 -2.91 -1.40
N MET A 114 -0.64 -2.84 -2.32
CA MET A 114 -0.91 -2.54 -3.72
C MET A 114 -1.76 -3.63 -4.38
N GLN A 115 -1.43 -4.89 -4.12
CA GLN A 115 -2.17 -6.04 -4.65
C GLN A 115 -3.62 -6.03 -4.15
N MET A 116 -3.84 -5.74 -2.86
CA MET A 116 -5.17 -5.54 -2.27
C MET A 116 -5.95 -4.43 -3.00
N LEU A 117 -5.34 -3.25 -3.20
CA LEU A 117 -5.97 -2.14 -3.92
C LEU A 117 -6.36 -2.54 -5.35
N GLY A 118 -5.45 -3.22 -6.06
CA GLY A 118 -5.68 -3.67 -7.43
C GLY A 118 -6.84 -4.66 -7.52
N CYS A 119 -6.83 -5.70 -6.68
CA CYS A 119 -7.88 -6.72 -6.70
C CYS A 119 -9.26 -6.16 -6.30
N LEU A 120 -9.32 -5.27 -5.30
CA LEU A 120 -10.55 -4.55 -4.95
C LEU A 120 -11.03 -3.61 -6.06
N SER A 121 -10.15 -3.25 -6.98
CA SER A 121 -10.46 -2.45 -8.16
C SER A 121 -10.69 -3.30 -9.42
N GLY A 122 -10.81 -4.63 -9.29
CA GLY A 122 -11.12 -5.54 -10.41
C GLY A 122 -9.90 -6.06 -11.18
N CYS A 123 -8.67 -5.77 -10.73
CA CYS A 123 -7.46 -6.39 -11.28
C CYS A 123 -7.36 -7.85 -10.84
N ARG A 124 -6.53 -8.63 -11.55
CA ARG A 124 -6.18 -10.01 -11.17
C ARG A 124 -4.67 -10.20 -11.07
N MET A 125 -4.31 -11.15 -10.22
CA MET A 125 -2.93 -11.48 -9.89
C MET A 125 -2.46 -12.77 -10.56
N SER A 126 -1.14 -12.89 -10.68
CA SER A 126 -0.44 -14.17 -10.82
C SER A 126 0.23 -14.54 -9.49
N GLY A 127 0.18 -15.82 -9.12
CA GLY A 127 0.96 -16.38 -8.02
C GLY A 127 2.45 -16.49 -8.31
N ASP A 128 2.85 -16.28 -9.57
CA ASP A 128 4.24 -16.32 -10.02
C ASP A 128 4.50 -15.23 -11.06
N ALA A 129 5.01 -14.09 -10.61
CA ALA A 129 5.36 -12.94 -11.44
C ALA A 129 6.36 -13.29 -12.58
N LYS A 130 7.26 -14.24 -12.33
CA LYS A 130 8.27 -14.68 -13.32
C LYS A 130 7.65 -15.20 -14.61
N SER A 131 6.42 -15.73 -14.55
CA SER A 131 5.69 -16.23 -15.73
C SER A 131 5.27 -15.11 -16.70
N TYR A 132 5.38 -13.86 -16.28
CA TYR A 132 4.93 -12.66 -17.01
C TYR A 132 6.06 -11.71 -17.41
N THR A 133 7.32 -12.14 -17.23
CA THR A 133 8.51 -11.37 -17.54
C THR A 133 9.51 -12.21 -18.35
N ASP A 134 10.57 -11.57 -18.84
CA ASP A 134 11.69 -12.25 -19.47
C ASP A 134 12.68 -12.88 -18.47
N GLY A 135 12.40 -12.72 -17.16
CA GLY A 135 13.22 -13.27 -16.08
C GLY A 135 14.53 -12.50 -15.83
N SER A 136 14.69 -11.32 -16.41
CA SER A 136 15.91 -10.50 -16.23
C SER A 136 16.03 -9.90 -14.83
N ILE A 137 14.89 -9.78 -14.11
CA ILE A 137 14.82 -9.24 -12.74
C ILE A 137 14.39 -10.34 -11.76
N ALA A 138 15.13 -10.52 -10.69
CA ALA A 138 14.78 -11.43 -9.60
C ALA A 138 13.89 -10.71 -8.57
N HIS A 139 12.60 -10.60 -8.84
CA HIS A 139 11.66 -9.84 -8.01
C HIS A 139 11.46 -10.40 -6.58
N ASP A 140 11.77 -11.67 -6.37
CA ASP A 140 11.66 -12.35 -5.06
C ASP A 140 12.97 -12.35 -4.24
N ASP A 141 13.99 -11.60 -4.67
CA ASP A 141 15.26 -11.43 -3.98
C ASP A 141 15.36 -10.04 -3.33
N ARG A 142 15.52 -10.02 -1.99
CA ARG A 142 15.64 -8.78 -1.19
C ARG A 142 16.81 -7.88 -1.54
N THR A 143 17.81 -8.42 -2.24
CA THR A 143 19.00 -7.66 -2.67
C THR A 143 18.81 -7.00 -4.02
N THR A 144 17.74 -7.38 -4.74
CA THR A 144 17.45 -6.84 -6.06
C THR A 144 17.13 -5.35 -6.00
N ARG A 145 17.72 -4.61 -6.94
CA ARG A 145 17.35 -3.25 -7.33
C ARG A 145 17.10 -3.27 -8.84
N HIS A 146 16.08 -2.55 -9.28
CA HIS A 146 15.78 -2.45 -10.72
C HIS A 146 15.25 -1.06 -11.07
N GLY A 147 15.27 -0.74 -12.34
CA GLY A 147 14.65 0.46 -12.87
C GLY A 147 13.12 0.35 -12.86
N LEU A 148 12.49 1.45 -12.61
CA LEU A 148 11.04 1.66 -12.68
C LEU A 148 10.75 2.81 -13.65
N LYS A 149 10.05 2.54 -14.72
CA LYS A 149 9.53 3.56 -15.63
C LYS A 149 8.24 4.13 -15.07
N VAL A 150 8.21 5.43 -14.78
CA VAL A 150 7.04 6.13 -14.26
C VAL A 150 6.18 6.67 -15.41
N THR A 151 4.88 6.45 -15.33
CA THR A 151 3.92 6.92 -16.34
C THR A 151 3.69 8.42 -16.16
N SER A 152 3.95 9.20 -17.22
CA SER A 152 3.73 10.65 -17.20
C SER A 152 2.26 11.01 -16.98
N GLY A 153 2.01 12.10 -16.25
CA GLY A 153 0.66 12.59 -15.94
C GLY A 153 -0.04 11.85 -14.77
N THR A 154 0.62 10.89 -14.14
CA THR A 154 0.10 10.17 -12.95
C THR A 154 0.43 10.91 -11.65
N LYS A 155 -0.23 10.53 -10.54
CA LYS A 155 0.09 11.04 -9.20
C LYS A 155 1.53 10.70 -8.82
N LEU A 156 1.98 9.45 -9.10
CA LEU A 156 3.35 9.05 -8.83
C LEU A 156 4.35 9.95 -9.56
N HIS A 157 4.11 10.24 -10.83
CA HIS A 157 4.95 11.18 -11.60
C HIS A 157 4.93 12.59 -11.00
N ALA A 158 3.76 13.09 -10.61
CA ALA A 158 3.65 14.40 -9.97
C ALA A 158 4.35 14.49 -8.61
N ILE A 159 4.38 13.39 -7.85
CA ILE A 159 5.03 13.29 -6.54
C ILE A 159 6.54 13.27 -6.67
N THR A 160 7.06 12.43 -7.57
CA THR A 160 8.51 12.20 -7.70
C THR A 160 9.20 13.21 -8.62
N GLY A 161 8.46 13.72 -9.62
CA GLY A 161 9.00 14.58 -10.68
C GLY A 161 9.97 13.86 -11.63
N LEU A 162 9.98 12.53 -11.63
CA LEU A 162 10.93 11.70 -12.35
C LEU A 162 10.23 10.71 -13.29
N ASP A 163 10.79 10.54 -14.49
CA ASP A 163 10.32 9.52 -15.45
C ASP A 163 10.86 8.11 -15.15
N HIS A 164 11.93 8.03 -14.36
CA HIS A 164 12.58 6.78 -13.96
C HIS A 164 13.04 6.84 -12.51
N LEU A 165 12.78 5.73 -11.78
CA LEU A 165 13.24 5.51 -10.41
C LEU A 165 14.15 4.28 -10.34
N GLN A 166 14.92 4.17 -9.26
CA GLN A 166 15.59 2.94 -8.86
C GLN A 166 14.93 2.42 -7.58
N VAL A 167 14.32 1.24 -7.67
CA VAL A 167 13.53 0.66 -6.58
C VAL A 167 14.10 -0.67 -6.11
N ASN A 168 13.76 -1.07 -4.90
CA ASN A 168 14.02 -2.42 -4.40
C ASN A 168 12.91 -3.38 -4.82
N SER A 169 13.12 -4.67 -4.64
CA SER A 169 12.11 -5.68 -4.91
C SER A 169 12.10 -6.76 -3.83
N PHE A 170 10.93 -7.26 -3.49
CA PHE A 170 10.75 -8.46 -2.68
C PHE A 170 9.32 -9.00 -2.79
N HIS A 171 8.94 -9.50 -3.97
CA HIS A 171 7.63 -10.08 -4.19
C HIS A 171 7.70 -11.24 -5.19
N ARG A 172 6.84 -12.22 -5.01
CA ARG A 172 6.66 -13.35 -5.94
C ARG A 172 5.40 -13.18 -6.77
N GLU A 173 4.36 -12.63 -6.16
CA GLU A 173 3.05 -12.41 -6.76
C GLU A 173 2.97 -10.99 -7.34
N ALA A 174 2.21 -10.79 -8.42
CA ALA A 174 2.04 -9.50 -9.06
C ALA A 174 0.67 -9.35 -9.70
N LEU A 175 0.21 -8.11 -9.90
CA LEU A 175 -0.94 -7.80 -10.74
C LEU A 175 -0.55 -8.00 -12.20
N VAL A 176 -1.36 -8.78 -12.96
CA VAL A 176 -1.09 -9.13 -14.36
C VAL A 176 -2.27 -8.85 -15.30
N GLU A 177 -3.50 -8.85 -14.82
CA GLU A 177 -4.66 -8.32 -15.54
C GLU A 177 -5.12 -7.03 -14.86
N ILE A 178 -5.12 -5.94 -15.62
CA ILE A 178 -5.37 -4.60 -15.10
C ILE A 178 -6.77 -4.15 -15.50
N SER A 179 -7.54 -3.72 -14.51
CA SER A 179 -8.87 -3.15 -14.66
C SER A 179 -8.82 -1.69 -15.13
N ASP A 180 -9.87 -1.23 -15.80
CA ASP A 180 -10.08 0.17 -16.19
C ASP A 180 -10.36 1.12 -15.01
N GLN A 181 -10.56 0.57 -13.79
CA GLN A 181 -10.72 1.38 -12.58
C GLN A 181 -9.40 1.92 -12.03
N VAL A 182 -8.26 1.46 -12.54
CA VAL A 182 -6.94 1.92 -12.10
C VAL A 182 -6.11 2.45 -13.27
N ILE A 183 -5.20 3.36 -12.97
CA ILE A 183 -4.14 3.78 -13.89
C ILE A 183 -2.85 3.12 -13.43
N VAL A 184 -2.13 2.49 -14.37
CA VAL A 184 -0.77 2.00 -14.09
C VAL A 184 0.17 3.19 -14.11
N SER A 185 0.73 3.50 -12.94
CA SER A 185 1.64 4.64 -12.76
C SER A 185 3.11 4.26 -12.79
N GLY A 186 3.44 2.96 -12.84
CA GLY A 186 4.82 2.50 -13.00
C GLY A 186 4.95 1.06 -13.44
N PHE A 187 6.00 0.80 -14.24
CA PHE A 187 6.39 -0.52 -14.73
C PHE A 187 7.88 -0.77 -14.43
N SER A 188 8.23 -2.00 -14.04
CA SER A 188 9.61 -2.44 -14.01
C SER A 188 10.21 -2.52 -15.42
N ASP A 189 11.54 -2.58 -15.52
CA ASP A 189 12.22 -2.67 -16.81
C ASP A 189 11.87 -3.96 -17.59
N ASP A 190 11.46 -5.03 -16.90
CA ASP A 190 11.00 -6.29 -17.51
C ASP A 190 9.47 -6.35 -17.70
N GLY A 191 8.76 -5.23 -17.46
CA GLY A 191 7.38 -5.00 -17.86
C GLY A 191 6.31 -5.35 -16.82
N LEU A 192 6.66 -5.73 -15.58
CA LEU A 192 5.67 -5.90 -14.50
C LEU A 192 5.07 -4.58 -14.06
N VAL A 193 3.81 -4.63 -13.67
CA VAL A 193 3.12 -3.50 -13.03
C VAL A 193 3.65 -3.34 -11.61
N GLU A 194 4.29 -2.21 -11.34
CA GLU A 194 4.93 -1.88 -10.07
C GLU A 194 4.23 -0.74 -9.31
N ALA A 195 3.37 0.04 -9.99
CA ALA A 195 2.56 1.05 -9.31
C ALA A 195 1.22 1.24 -10.01
N ILE A 196 0.18 1.43 -9.19
CA ILE A 196 -1.19 1.72 -9.64
C ILE A 196 -1.79 2.84 -8.81
N GLU A 197 -2.75 3.56 -9.39
CA GLU A 197 -3.54 4.55 -8.67
C GLU A 197 -5.00 4.53 -9.09
N ARG A 198 -5.90 4.89 -8.15
CA ARG A 198 -7.32 5.13 -8.40
C ARG A 198 -7.50 6.59 -8.81
N PRO A 199 -7.85 6.88 -10.09
CA PRO A 199 -8.02 8.25 -10.56
C PRO A 199 -9.24 8.95 -9.95
N ASP A 200 -10.23 8.19 -9.51
CA ASP A 200 -11.47 8.65 -8.91
C ASP A 200 -11.37 8.93 -7.39
N ARG A 201 -10.17 8.77 -6.82
CA ARG A 201 -9.89 9.02 -5.39
C ARG A 201 -8.86 10.12 -5.24
N ARG A 202 -9.03 10.90 -4.16
CA ARG A 202 -8.10 11.98 -3.79
C ARG A 202 -6.66 11.49 -3.70
N PHE A 203 -6.46 10.40 -2.97
CA PHE A 203 -5.17 9.72 -2.84
C PHE A 203 -5.40 8.24 -2.56
N ALA A 204 -5.33 7.42 -3.58
CA ALA A 204 -5.28 5.97 -3.45
C ALA A 204 -4.22 5.46 -4.43
N LEU A 205 -3.04 5.17 -3.89
CA LEU A 205 -1.84 4.78 -4.59
C LEU A 205 -1.33 3.47 -4.02
N GLY A 206 -0.93 2.55 -4.89
CA GLY A 206 -0.26 1.31 -4.54
C GLY A 206 1.09 1.21 -5.24
N VAL A 207 2.11 0.73 -4.52
CA VAL A 207 3.45 0.46 -5.03
C VAL A 207 3.88 -0.95 -4.67
N GLN A 208 4.49 -1.67 -5.62
CA GLN A 208 4.87 -3.07 -5.43
C GLN A 208 6.18 -3.23 -4.68
N TRP A 209 7.08 -2.26 -4.83
CA TRP A 209 8.35 -2.22 -4.08
C TRP A 209 8.15 -1.77 -2.63
N HIS A 210 9.25 -1.67 -1.87
CA HIS A 210 9.27 -1.33 -0.46
C HIS A 210 9.93 0.04 -0.20
N PRO A 211 9.22 1.16 -0.42
CA PRO A 211 9.78 2.50 -0.20
C PRO A 211 10.14 2.78 1.26
N GLU A 212 9.49 2.10 2.23
CA GLU A 212 9.81 2.21 3.65
C GLU A 212 11.22 1.76 4.03
N ARG A 213 11.88 1.04 3.11
CA ARG A 213 13.28 0.62 3.26
C ARG A 213 14.26 1.59 2.59
N LEU A 214 13.74 2.57 1.84
CA LEU A 214 14.51 3.56 1.09
C LEU A 214 14.43 4.97 1.72
N ILE A 215 13.69 5.12 2.81
CA ILE A 215 13.65 6.38 3.57
C ILE A 215 15.07 6.70 4.05
N ASP A 216 15.47 7.98 3.92
CA ASP A 216 16.84 8.49 4.13
C ASP A 216 17.85 8.04 3.05
N GLU A 217 17.48 7.18 2.10
CA GLU A 217 18.33 6.79 0.98
C GLU A 217 17.97 7.52 -0.31
N THR A 218 16.66 7.69 -0.59
CA THR A 218 16.17 8.30 -1.82
C THR A 218 15.13 9.40 -1.57
N ALA A 219 15.23 10.50 -2.31
CA ALA A 219 14.30 11.63 -2.16
C ALA A 219 12.87 11.29 -2.62
N ASP A 220 12.73 10.35 -3.58
CA ASP A 220 11.44 9.89 -4.09
C ASP A 220 10.65 9.07 -3.06
N ALA A 221 11.34 8.25 -2.24
CA ALA A 221 10.69 7.57 -1.12
C ALA A 221 10.15 8.57 -0.09
N ASP A 222 10.94 9.56 0.29
CA ASP A 222 10.50 10.63 1.20
C ASP A 222 9.34 11.44 0.62
N ALA A 223 9.39 11.77 -0.68
CA ALA A 223 8.33 12.50 -1.37
C ALA A 223 7.01 11.72 -1.39
N LEU A 224 7.04 10.39 -1.59
CA LEU A 224 5.87 9.53 -1.59
C LEU A 224 5.14 9.58 -0.23
N PHE A 225 5.86 9.36 0.86
CA PHE A 225 5.28 9.42 2.21
C PHE A 225 4.83 10.84 2.57
N GLY A 226 5.59 11.87 2.16
CA GLY A 226 5.22 13.29 2.33
C GLY A 226 3.90 13.63 1.66
N ALA A 227 3.70 13.20 0.41
CA ALA A 227 2.45 13.40 -0.33
C ALA A 227 1.26 12.67 0.32
N PHE A 228 1.47 11.43 0.77
CA PHE A 228 0.44 10.66 1.47
C PHE A 228 0.00 11.33 2.78
N VAL A 229 0.95 11.72 3.63
CA VAL A 229 0.66 12.38 4.91
C VAL A 229 0.00 13.75 4.70
N THR A 230 0.43 14.51 3.67
CA THR A 230 -0.21 15.76 3.28
C THR A 230 -1.67 15.54 2.89
N ALA A 231 -1.94 14.58 2.02
CA ALA A 231 -3.31 14.24 1.62
C ALA A 231 -4.18 13.85 2.83
N ALA A 232 -3.63 13.09 3.78
CA ALA A 232 -4.33 12.72 5.02
C ALA A 232 -4.62 13.94 5.91
N SER A 233 -3.67 14.87 6.02
CA SER A 233 -3.87 16.13 6.75
C SER A 233 -4.99 16.96 6.12
N ASP A 234 -5.00 17.08 4.80
CA ASP A 234 -6.01 17.86 4.07
C ASP A 234 -7.40 17.21 4.20
N TRP A 235 -7.47 15.88 4.10
CA TRP A 235 -8.72 15.16 4.35
C TRP A 235 -9.23 15.42 5.77
N ALA A 236 -8.38 15.30 6.78
CA ALA A 236 -8.74 15.50 8.18
C ALA A 236 -9.23 16.93 8.46
N LYS A 237 -8.60 17.94 7.85
CA LYS A 237 -9.00 19.34 7.97
C LYS A 237 -10.37 19.59 7.34
N ALA A 238 -10.59 19.02 6.14
CA ALA A 238 -11.86 19.19 5.40
C ALA A 238 -13.02 18.46 6.07
N ASN A 239 -12.74 17.34 6.78
CA ASN A 239 -13.75 16.49 7.43
C ASN A 239 -13.72 16.61 8.96
N ARG A 240 -13.21 17.69 9.52
CA ARG A 240 -13.33 17.97 10.96
C ARG A 240 -14.81 17.98 11.30
N LEU A 241 -15.29 16.87 11.84
CA LEU A 241 -16.57 16.83 12.51
C LEU A 241 -16.50 17.88 13.64
N GLN A 242 -17.39 18.86 13.62
CA GLN A 242 -17.56 19.75 14.77
C GLN A 242 -17.76 18.85 15.99
N PRO A 243 -17.12 19.14 17.15
CA PRO A 243 -17.42 18.39 18.35
C PRO A 243 -18.93 18.49 18.55
N SER A 244 -19.61 17.34 18.53
CA SER A 244 -20.99 17.29 19.00
C SER A 244 -20.96 17.85 20.42
N THR A 245 -21.55 19.01 20.58
CA THR A 245 -21.90 19.55 21.90
C THR A 245 -22.78 18.51 22.56
N LEU A 246 -22.18 17.69 23.44
CA LEU A 246 -22.90 16.90 24.43
C LEU A 246 -23.45 17.84 25.51
#